data_694ec2a7219b18043583f0b9aa152e62
#
_entry.id   694ec2a7219b18043583f0b9aa152e62
#
_cell.length_a   1.000
_cell.length_b   1.000
_cell.length_c   1.000
_cell.angle_alpha   90.00
_cell.angle_beta   90.00
_cell.angle_gamma   90.00
#
_symmetry.space_group_name_H-M   'P 1'
#
loop_
_entity.id
_entity.type
_entity.pdbx_description
1 polymer ?
#
loop_
_entity_poly.entity_id
_entity_poly.type
_entity_poly.pdbx_seq_one_letter_code
_entity_poly.pdbx_strand_id
1 'polypeptide(L)'
;MKNTRSEARAAFVARSEIEVELGALKENHSKRAEQLKEAVRARDSAEAGLKTTKKQFEDIRKQLHYTEINMATKKQLVTELREELRKAREAAQLFKEAAEAEKQVAYTLGMEETQAKLTEEFSAVARDYCDIS
;
A
#
# COMPACT_ATOMS: atom_id res chain seq x y z
N MET A 1 82.26 30.66 44.56
CA MET A 1 81.98 29.21 44.35
C MET A 1 80.60 28.79 44.82
N LYS A 2 79.99 29.41 45.84
CA LYS A 2 78.61 29.05 46.30
C LYS A 2 77.55 29.42 45.26
N ASN A 3 77.66 30.48 44.43
CA ASN A 3 76.74 30.93 43.44
C ASN A 3 76.63 29.99 42.20
N THR A 4 77.77 29.42 41.77
CA THR A 4 77.84 28.50 40.64
C THR A 4 77.15 27.16 40.96
N ARG A 5 77.21 26.67 42.16
CA ARG A 5 76.48 25.46 42.62
C ARG A 5 74.99 25.68 42.74
N SER A 6 74.58 26.86 43.18
CA SER A 6 73.18 27.24 43.22
C SER A 6 72.59 27.42 41.86
N GLU A 7 73.31 28.07 40.95
CA GLU A 7 72.90 28.24 39.56
C GLU A 7 72.81 26.91 38.81
N ALA A 8 73.74 25.97 39.04
CA ALA A 8 73.69 24.63 38.41
C ALA A 8 72.51 23.82 38.93
N ARG A 9 72.16 23.94 40.21
CA ARG A 9 70.95 23.29 40.79
C ARG A 9 69.67 23.89 40.16
N ALA A 10 69.58 25.21 40.08
CA ALA A 10 68.44 25.90 39.51
C ALA A 10 68.25 25.52 38.05
N ALA A 11 69.33 25.44 37.26
CA ALA A 11 69.28 24.99 35.89
C ALA A 11 68.85 23.53 35.77
N PHE A 12 69.29 22.65 36.64
CA PHE A 12 68.89 21.26 36.69
C PHE A 12 67.39 21.12 36.99
N VAL A 13 66.87 21.84 37.98
CA VAL A 13 65.44 21.82 38.33
C VAL A 13 64.62 22.38 37.17
N ALA A 14 64.99 23.49 36.58
CA ALA A 14 64.28 24.07 35.43
C ALA A 14 64.25 23.12 34.26
N ARG A 15 65.35 22.45 33.98
CA ARG A 15 65.43 21.44 32.90
C ARG A 15 64.54 20.24 33.19
N SER A 16 64.53 19.76 34.42
CA SER A 16 63.65 18.65 34.85
C SER A 16 62.16 19.00 34.72
N GLU A 17 61.75 20.21 35.11
CA GLU A 17 60.41 20.71 34.95
C GLU A 17 59.97 20.78 33.45
N ILE A 18 60.86 21.28 32.61
CA ILE A 18 60.63 21.35 31.16
C ILE A 18 60.47 19.94 30.56
N GLU A 19 61.29 18.98 30.99
CA GLU A 19 61.20 17.60 30.53
C GLU A 19 59.86 16.95 30.93
N VAL A 20 59.38 17.21 32.16
CA VAL A 20 58.07 16.74 32.61
C VAL A 20 56.94 17.38 31.83
N GLU A 21 56.97 18.68 31.59
CA GLU A 21 55.99 19.39 30.80
C GLU A 21 55.97 18.89 29.31
N LEU A 22 57.15 18.68 28.75
CA LEU A 22 57.27 18.14 27.38
C LEU A 22 56.69 16.72 27.28
N GLY A 23 56.91 15.87 28.30
CA GLY A 23 56.32 14.54 28.40
C GLY A 23 54.81 14.59 28.44
N ALA A 24 54.26 15.49 29.27
CA ALA A 24 52.81 15.69 29.40
C ALA A 24 52.18 16.21 28.10
N LEU A 25 52.86 17.16 27.43
CA LEU A 25 52.43 17.67 26.13
C LEU A 25 52.44 16.60 25.03
N LYS A 26 53.43 15.75 24.96
CA LYS A 26 53.53 14.63 24.06
C LYS A 26 52.43 13.63 24.29
N GLU A 27 52.11 13.29 25.53
CA GLU A 27 51.05 12.41 25.90
C GLU A 27 49.67 12.99 25.51
N ASN A 28 49.43 14.26 25.83
CA ASN A 28 48.20 14.95 25.45
C ASN A 28 48.03 15.03 23.92
N HIS A 29 49.12 15.28 23.19
CA HIS A 29 49.11 15.29 21.72
C HIS A 29 48.76 13.92 21.18
N SER A 30 49.31 12.83 21.73
CA SER A 30 49.02 11.47 21.33
C SER A 30 47.54 11.12 21.59
N LYS A 31 47.02 11.48 22.76
CA LYS A 31 45.59 11.27 23.10
C LYS A 31 44.68 12.04 22.16
N ARG A 32 44.98 13.28 21.83
CA ARG A 32 44.21 14.08 20.88
C ARG A 32 44.27 13.51 19.49
N ALA A 33 45.42 12.99 19.03
CA ALA A 33 45.56 12.33 17.75
C ALA A 33 44.70 11.08 17.64
N GLU A 34 44.64 10.26 18.72
CA GLU A 34 43.74 9.11 18.79
C GLU A 34 42.27 9.51 18.78
N GLN A 35 41.88 10.49 19.59
CA GLN A 35 40.52 11.03 19.61
C GLN A 35 40.09 11.57 18.23
N LEU A 36 41.00 12.25 17.54
CA LEU A 36 40.73 12.74 16.16
C LEU A 36 40.50 11.59 15.20
N LYS A 37 41.34 10.55 15.25
CA LYS A 37 41.15 9.36 14.43
C LYS A 37 39.81 8.70 14.68
N GLU A 38 39.41 8.54 15.94
CA GLU A 38 38.10 7.99 16.29
C GLU A 38 36.96 8.87 15.79
N ALA A 39 37.08 10.19 15.96
CA ALA A 39 36.08 11.13 15.46
C ALA A 39 35.93 11.08 13.95
N VAL A 40 37.05 10.97 13.21
CA VAL A 40 37.03 10.81 11.75
C VAL A 40 36.35 9.50 11.34
N ARG A 41 36.68 8.41 12.01
CA ARG A 41 36.02 7.11 11.75
C ARG A 41 34.52 7.16 12.02
N ALA A 42 34.13 7.78 13.13
CA ALA A 42 32.72 7.95 13.48
C ALA A 42 31.98 8.81 12.43
N ARG A 43 32.60 9.89 11.98
CA ARG A 43 32.08 10.74 10.90
C ARG A 43 31.90 9.96 9.61
N ASP A 44 32.93 9.24 9.19
CA ASP A 44 32.89 8.47 7.92
C ASP A 44 31.82 7.38 7.97
N SER A 45 31.69 6.71 9.11
CA SER A 45 30.62 5.74 9.35
C SER A 45 29.22 6.38 9.30
N ALA A 46 29.07 7.54 9.92
CA ALA A 46 27.82 8.29 9.89
C ALA A 46 27.45 8.76 8.47
N GLU A 47 28.44 9.25 7.72
CA GLU A 47 28.23 9.65 6.31
C GLU A 47 27.82 8.48 5.45
N ALA A 48 28.47 7.32 5.61
CA ALA A 48 28.10 6.10 4.90
C ALA A 48 26.67 5.65 5.25
N GLY A 49 26.34 5.68 6.54
CA GLY A 49 24.98 5.40 7.01
C GLY A 49 23.94 6.35 6.44
N LEU A 50 24.26 7.65 6.43
CA LEU A 50 23.38 8.67 5.86
C LEU A 50 23.15 8.46 4.35
N LYS A 51 24.20 8.15 3.61
CA LYS A 51 24.11 7.84 2.18
C LYS A 51 23.20 6.63 1.91
N THR A 52 23.38 5.57 2.71
CA THR A 52 22.54 4.38 2.62
C THR A 52 21.09 4.69 2.93
N THR A 53 20.83 5.44 4.00
CA THR A 53 19.48 5.85 4.40
C THR A 53 18.81 6.71 3.33
N LYS A 54 19.54 7.66 2.74
CA LYS A 54 19.03 8.48 1.63
C LYS A 54 18.60 7.62 0.45
N LYS A 55 19.43 6.64 0.07
CA LYS A 55 19.12 5.72 -1.03
C LYS A 55 17.87 4.89 -0.72
N GLN A 56 17.76 4.34 0.48
CA GLN A 56 16.57 3.61 0.92
C GLN A 56 15.33 4.49 0.90
N PHE A 57 15.44 5.73 1.32
CA PHE A 57 14.34 6.67 1.29
C PHE A 57 13.86 6.97 -0.14
N GLU A 58 14.78 7.15 -1.07
CA GLU A 58 14.45 7.32 -2.49
C GLU A 58 13.75 6.09 -3.07
N ASP A 59 14.24 4.91 -2.74
CA ASP A 59 13.65 3.65 -3.21
C ASP A 59 12.23 3.46 -2.66
N ILE A 60 12.03 3.74 -1.37
CA ILE A 60 10.70 3.72 -0.73
C ILE A 60 9.77 4.74 -1.40
N ARG A 61 10.26 5.93 -1.70
CA ARG A 61 9.49 6.97 -2.38
C ARG A 61 9.02 6.53 -3.77
N LYS A 62 9.89 5.87 -4.52
CA LYS A 62 9.54 5.29 -5.83
C LYS A 62 8.51 4.19 -5.69
N GLN A 63 8.68 3.30 -4.71
CA GLN A 63 7.71 2.23 -4.44
C GLN A 63 6.34 2.79 -4.03
N LEU A 64 6.32 3.81 -3.19
CA LEU A 64 5.09 4.48 -2.80
C LEU A 64 4.37 5.07 -4.01
N HIS A 65 5.09 5.80 -4.85
CA HIS A 65 4.52 6.37 -6.08
C HIS A 65 3.94 5.30 -7.01
N TYR A 66 4.67 4.21 -7.19
CA TYR A 66 4.20 3.07 -7.99
C TYR A 66 2.95 2.43 -7.40
N THR A 67 2.92 2.29 -6.08
CA THR A 67 1.75 1.75 -5.36
C THR A 67 0.54 2.68 -5.49
N GLU A 68 0.73 3.99 -5.43
CA GLU A 68 -0.33 4.98 -5.63
C GLU A 68 -0.94 4.89 -7.03
N ILE A 69 -0.10 4.74 -8.07
CA ILE A 69 -0.56 4.56 -9.45
C ILE A 69 -1.37 3.27 -9.58
N ASN A 70 -0.85 2.17 -9.03
CA ASN A 70 -1.54 0.88 -9.06
C ASN A 70 -2.89 0.95 -8.32
N MET A 71 -2.94 1.64 -7.20
CA MET A 71 -4.17 1.82 -6.43
C MET A 71 -5.20 2.63 -7.22
N ALA A 72 -4.78 3.72 -7.88
CA ALA A 72 -5.65 4.51 -8.74
C ALA A 72 -6.22 3.69 -9.91
N THR A 73 -5.38 2.90 -10.56
CA THR A 73 -5.78 2.01 -11.65
C THR A 73 -6.78 0.95 -11.18
N LYS A 74 -6.53 0.34 -10.01
CA LYS A 74 -7.45 -0.65 -9.44
C LYS A 74 -8.78 -0.04 -9.01
N LYS A 75 -8.79 1.17 -8.46
CA LYS A 75 -10.02 1.90 -8.15
C LYS A 75 -10.86 2.16 -9.38
N GLN A 76 -10.24 2.57 -10.48
CA GLN A 76 -10.91 2.77 -11.75
C GLN A 76 -11.51 1.46 -12.26
N LEU A 77 -10.74 0.38 -12.23
CA LEU A 77 -11.21 -0.95 -12.65
C LEU A 77 -12.40 -1.42 -11.82
N VAL A 78 -12.36 -1.22 -10.50
CA VAL A 78 -13.49 -1.55 -9.60
C VAL A 78 -14.74 -0.74 -9.97
N THR A 79 -14.58 0.54 -10.28
CA THR A 79 -15.70 1.40 -10.70
C THR A 79 -16.31 0.90 -12.02
N GLU A 80 -15.47 0.56 -12.99
CA GLU A 80 -15.91 0.01 -14.27
C GLU A 80 -16.64 -1.33 -14.11
N LEU A 81 -16.08 -2.24 -13.30
CA LEU A 81 -16.69 -3.54 -13.03
C LEU A 81 -18.04 -3.40 -12.30
N ARG A 82 -18.16 -2.46 -11.39
CA ARG A 82 -19.44 -2.16 -10.70
C ARG A 82 -20.48 -1.67 -11.69
N GLU A 83 -20.10 -0.83 -12.63
CA GLU A 83 -21.00 -0.33 -13.67
C GLU A 83 -21.43 -1.44 -14.63
N GLU A 84 -20.50 -2.28 -15.05
CA GLU A 84 -20.83 -3.45 -15.87
C GLU A 84 -21.75 -4.43 -15.13
N LEU A 85 -21.50 -4.66 -13.85
CA LEU A 85 -22.36 -5.51 -13.01
C LEU A 85 -23.77 -4.93 -12.88
N ARG A 86 -23.89 -3.62 -12.72
CA ARG A 86 -25.18 -2.94 -12.69
C ARG A 86 -25.94 -3.14 -13.99
N LYS A 87 -25.29 -2.93 -15.12
CA LYS A 87 -25.88 -3.13 -16.46
C LYS A 87 -26.30 -4.58 -16.66
N ALA A 88 -25.46 -5.53 -16.28
CA ALA A 88 -25.79 -6.95 -16.39
C ALA A 88 -26.97 -7.33 -15.50
N ARG A 89 -27.08 -6.80 -14.30
CA ARG A 89 -28.23 -7.02 -13.41
C ARG A 89 -29.52 -6.43 -13.97
N GLU A 90 -29.44 -5.23 -14.52
CA GLU A 90 -30.60 -4.60 -15.17
C GLU A 90 -31.07 -5.40 -16.39
N ALA A 91 -30.12 -5.84 -17.24
CA ALA A 91 -30.44 -6.69 -18.40
C ALA A 91 -31.04 -8.03 -17.98
N ALA A 92 -30.51 -8.66 -16.93
CA ALA A 92 -31.06 -9.90 -16.38
C ALA A 92 -32.46 -9.70 -15.81
N GLN A 93 -32.72 -8.59 -15.15
CA GLN A 93 -34.03 -8.26 -14.61
C GLN A 93 -35.05 -8.03 -15.71
N LEU A 94 -34.69 -7.27 -16.75
CA LEU A 94 -35.56 -7.06 -17.92
C LEU A 94 -35.85 -8.37 -18.64
N PHE A 95 -34.87 -9.24 -18.77
CA PHE A 95 -35.05 -10.56 -19.40
C PHE A 95 -36.01 -11.43 -18.60
N LYS A 96 -35.87 -11.41 -17.26
CA LYS A 96 -36.78 -12.12 -16.36
C LYS A 96 -38.20 -11.60 -16.44
N GLU A 97 -38.40 -10.29 -16.46
CA GLU A 97 -39.69 -9.65 -16.60
C GLU A 97 -40.34 -9.99 -17.95
N ALA A 98 -39.57 -9.97 -19.03
CA ALA A 98 -40.07 -10.38 -20.36
C ALA A 98 -40.47 -11.85 -20.37
N ALA A 99 -39.69 -12.74 -19.79
CA ALA A 99 -40.03 -14.16 -19.66
C ALA A 99 -41.30 -14.41 -18.86
N GLU A 100 -41.45 -13.68 -17.73
CA GLU A 100 -42.70 -13.73 -16.93
C GLU A 100 -43.90 -13.20 -17.69
N ALA A 101 -43.75 -12.12 -18.44
CA ALA A 101 -44.83 -11.58 -19.29
C ALA A 101 -45.24 -12.56 -20.38
N GLU A 102 -44.31 -13.21 -21.09
CA GLU A 102 -44.58 -14.25 -22.06
C GLU A 102 -45.34 -15.45 -21.45
N LYS A 103 -44.88 -15.87 -20.25
CA LYS A 103 -45.51 -16.95 -19.51
C LYS A 103 -46.98 -16.61 -19.12
N GLN A 104 -47.24 -15.37 -18.71
CA GLN A 104 -48.56 -14.87 -18.38
C GLN A 104 -49.45 -14.85 -19.65
N VAL A 105 -48.97 -14.37 -20.76
CA VAL A 105 -49.68 -14.34 -22.03
C VAL A 105 -50.01 -15.75 -22.48
N ALA A 106 -49.07 -16.67 -22.47
CA ALA A 106 -49.28 -18.06 -22.83
C ALA A 106 -50.33 -18.75 -21.93
N TYR A 107 -50.28 -18.48 -20.64
CA TYR A 107 -51.27 -19.00 -19.66
C TYR A 107 -52.66 -18.46 -19.97
N THR A 108 -52.81 -17.16 -20.19
CA THR A 108 -54.10 -16.52 -20.51
C THR A 108 -54.68 -17.05 -21.82
N LEU A 109 -53.85 -17.18 -22.91
CA LEU A 109 -54.28 -17.76 -24.16
C LEU A 109 -54.72 -19.21 -24.02
N GLY A 110 -53.99 -20.01 -23.25
CA GLY A 110 -54.38 -21.40 -22.97
C GLY A 110 -55.72 -21.52 -22.23
N MET A 111 -55.96 -20.63 -21.26
CA MET A 111 -57.25 -20.56 -20.58
C MET A 111 -58.38 -20.15 -21.52
N GLU A 112 -58.21 -19.14 -22.34
CA GLU A 112 -59.19 -18.67 -23.29
C GLU A 112 -59.54 -19.75 -24.32
N GLU A 113 -58.53 -20.44 -24.85
CA GLU A 113 -58.74 -21.56 -25.79
C GLU A 113 -59.51 -22.71 -25.12
N THR A 114 -59.21 -23.06 -23.90
CA THR A 114 -59.89 -24.10 -23.14
C THR A 114 -61.35 -23.73 -22.86
N GLN A 115 -61.59 -22.46 -22.46
CA GLN A 115 -62.95 -21.96 -22.27
C GLN A 115 -63.73 -21.96 -23.54
N ALA A 116 -63.16 -21.54 -24.68
CA ALA A 116 -63.82 -21.58 -25.97
C ALA A 116 -64.20 -23.01 -26.38
N LYS A 117 -63.31 -23.96 -26.21
CA LYS A 117 -63.57 -25.39 -26.46
C LYS A 117 -64.68 -25.94 -25.57
N LEU A 118 -64.61 -25.65 -24.28
CA LEU A 118 -65.65 -26.10 -23.33
C LEU A 118 -67.02 -25.49 -23.67
N THR A 119 -67.07 -24.23 -24.01
CA THR A 119 -68.30 -23.55 -24.43
C THR A 119 -68.86 -24.16 -25.69
N GLU A 120 -68.01 -24.46 -26.68
CA GLU A 120 -68.39 -25.07 -27.93
C GLU A 120 -68.95 -26.51 -27.72
N GLU A 121 -68.24 -27.34 -26.94
CA GLU A 121 -68.67 -28.67 -26.58
C GLU A 121 -69.98 -28.66 -25.77
N PHE A 122 -70.10 -27.73 -24.84
CA PHE A 122 -71.33 -27.58 -24.06
C PHE A 122 -72.51 -27.15 -24.91
N SER A 123 -72.29 -26.24 -25.87
CA SER A 123 -73.30 -25.82 -26.84
C SER A 123 -73.72 -26.96 -27.75
N ALA A 124 -72.82 -27.81 -28.20
CA ALA A 124 -73.10 -28.98 -28.99
C ALA A 124 -73.93 -30.03 -28.24
N VAL A 125 -73.57 -30.31 -27.01
CA VAL A 125 -74.30 -31.21 -26.12
C VAL A 125 -75.71 -30.67 -25.86
N ALA A 126 -75.86 -29.37 -25.60
CA ALA A 126 -77.14 -28.73 -25.39
C ALA A 126 -78.05 -28.78 -26.59
N ARG A 127 -77.49 -28.63 -27.78
CA ARG A 127 -78.23 -28.80 -29.08
C ARG A 127 -78.71 -30.23 -29.26
N ASP A 128 -77.86 -31.21 -29.06
CA ASP A 128 -78.22 -32.62 -29.16
C ASP A 128 -79.29 -33.00 -28.15
N TYR A 129 -79.23 -32.40 -26.96
CA TYR A 129 -80.23 -32.63 -25.93
C TYR A 129 -81.61 -32.02 -26.30
N CYS A 130 -81.60 -30.86 -26.95
CA CYS A 130 -82.80 -30.22 -27.50
C CYS A 130 -83.42 -30.97 -28.67
N ASP A 131 -82.65 -31.60 -29.55
CA ASP A 131 -83.08 -32.37 -30.67
C ASP A 131 -83.69 -33.73 -30.31
N ILE A 132 -83.40 -34.26 -29.15
CA ILE A 132 -83.95 -35.52 -28.63
C ILE A 132 -85.37 -35.32 -27.98
N SER A 133 -85.64 -34.09 -27.60
CA SER A 133 -86.96 -33.77 -26.95
C SER A 133 -87.89 -33.21 -28.03
#